data_c4df969b77feefc20f7b32258d17a5f9
#
_entry.id   c4df969b77feefc20f7b32258d17a5f9
#
_cell.length_a   1.000
_cell.length_b   1.000
_cell.length_c   1.000
_cell.angle_alpha   90.00
_cell.angle_beta   90.00
_cell.angle_gamma   90.00
#
_symmetry.space_group_name_H-M   'P 1'
#
loop_
_entity.id
_entity.type
_entity.pdbx_description
1 polymer ?
#
loop_
_entity_poly.entity_id
_entity_poly.type
_entity_poly.pdbx_seq_one_letter_code
_entity_poly.pdbx_strand_id
1 'polypeptide(L)'
;EISIEDVMAQLSDGATLGRPHLADALIAKGHVESRESAFKALLHNGSKYYVSHYSPSPEAAIRLIKAAGGVAVIAHPYASQRGKIITAESFTSLVEAGLDGIEVDHRDHNESEKASLLRVAYSYDLAITGASDYHGSGKINQLAENTTALKQWEKLESRANNRRVVRK
;
A
#
# COMPACT_ATOMS: atom_id res chain seq x y z
N GLU A 1 5.99 -9.58 28.52
CA GLU A 1 5.56 -8.19 28.44
C GLU A 1 6.62 -7.38 27.70
N ILE A 2 6.21 -6.44 26.85
CA ILE A 2 7.09 -5.47 26.19
C ILE A 2 6.70 -4.05 26.64
N SER A 3 7.69 -3.17 26.79
CA SER A 3 7.49 -1.77 27.13
C SER A 3 7.64 -0.87 25.89
N ILE A 4 7.27 0.40 26.03
CA ILE A 4 7.48 1.38 24.95
C ILE A 4 8.98 1.60 24.69
N GLU A 5 9.82 1.52 25.73
CA GLU A 5 11.27 1.64 25.62
C GLU A 5 11.85 0.49 24.79
N ASP A 6 11.35 -0.73 24.95
CA ASP A 6 11.74 -1.88 24.15
C ASP A 6 11.45 -1.66 22.65
N VAL A 7 10.33 -1.01 22.35
CA VAL A 7 9.93 -0.69 20.96
C VAL A 7 10.77 0.48 20.43
N MET A 8 10.98 1.51 21.23
CA MET A 8 11.82 2.66 20.84
C MET A 8 13.27 2.27 20.58
N ALA A 9 13.78 1.27 21.28
CA ALA A 9 15.12 0.72 21.05
C ALA A 9 15.30 0.06 19.66
N GLN A 10 14.21 -0.24 18.97
CA GLN A 10 14.24 -0.80 17.60
C GLN A 10 14.24 0.28 16.51
N LEU A 11 14.06 1.56 16.85
CA LEU A 11 14.07 2.63 15.86
C LEU A 11 15.49 3.01 15.49
N SER A 12 15.74 3.13 14.17
CA SER A 12 16.91 3.85 13.66
C SER A 12 16.65 5.36 13.65
N ASP A 13 17.73 6.15 13.65
CA ASP A 13 17.64 7.61 13.61
C ASP A 13 16.77 8.11 12.46
N GLY A 14 15.80 8.97 12.79
CA GLY A 14 14.86 9.53 11.83
C GLY A 14 13.73 8.60 11.38
N ALA A 15 13.65 7.37 11.87
CA ALA A 15 12.56 6.45 11.54
C ALA A 15 11.27 6.84 12.27
N THR A 16 10.13 6.63 11.58
CA THR A 16 8.80 6.78 12.18
C THR A 16 8.38 5.47 12.83
N LEU A 17 7.88 5.55 14.06
CA LEU A 17 7.36 4.40 14.78
C LEU A 17 6.22 3.70 14.02
N GLY A 18 6.29 2.39 13.90
CA GLY A 18 5.27 1.58 13.24
C GLY A 18 5.24 0.13 13.73
N ARG A 19 4.26 -0.63 13.29
CA ARG A 19 4.11 -2.05 13.67
C ARG A 19 5.35 -2.93 13.44
N PRO A 20 6.20 -2.70 12.42
CA PRO A 20 7.45 -3.45 12.28
C PRO A 20 8.37 -3.34 13.50
N HIS A 21 8.48 -2.16 14.10
CA HIS A 21 9.30 -1.97 15.32
C HIS A 21 8.72 -2.69 16.53
N LEU A 22 7.37 -2.82 16.57
CA LEU A 22 6.70 -3.65 17.57
C LEU A 22 7.04 -5.13 17.38
N ALA A 23 7.06 -5.61 16.13
CA ALA A 23 7.48 -6.97 15.81
C ALA A 23 8.94 -7.22 16.19
N ASP A 24 9.84 -6.27 15.92
CA ASP A 24 11.25 -6.38 16.27
C ASP A 24 11.46 -6.41 17.79
N ALA A 25 10.72 -5.61 18.55
CA ALA A 25 10.75 -5.66 20.03
C ALA A 25 10.27 -7.03 20.56
N LEU A 26 9.20 -7.60 19.96
CA LEU A 26 8.72 -8.93 20.30
C LEU A 26 9.76 -10.02 20.01
N ILE A 27 10.50 -9.90 18.90
CA ILE A 27 11.60 -10.80 18.55
C ILE A 27 12.76 -10.66 19.56
N ALA A 28 13.18 -9.41 19.83
CA ALA A 28 14.27 -9.13 20.76
C ALA A 28 14.01 -9.67 22.18
N LYS A 29 12.73 -9.73 22.59
CA LYS A 29 12.29 -10.29 23.88
C LYS A 29 11.99 -11.80 23.80
N GLY A 30 12.18 -12.45 22.66
CA GLY A 30 11.95 -13.90 22.50
C GLY A 30 10.48 -14.32 22.53
N HIS A 31 9.54 -13.39 22.30
CA HIS A 31 8.11 -13.72 22.25
C HIS A 31 7.67 -14.32 20.92
N VAL A 32 8.38 -14.05 19.85
CA VAL A 32 8.17 -14.58 18.49
C VAL A 32 9.52 -14.78 17.79
N GLU A 33 9.55 -15.64 16.78
CA GLU A 33 10.80 -15.99 16.07
C GLU A 33 11.07 -15.04 14.87
N SER A 34 10.02 -14.43 14.30
CA SER A 34 10.14 -13.60 13.11
C SER A 34 9.05 -12.51 13.05
N ARG A 35 9.25 -11.50 12.20
CA ARG A 35 8.22 -10.52 11.89
C ARG A 35 6.96 -11.19 11.36
N GLU A 36 7.10 -12.21 10.50
CA GLU A 36 5.95 -12.94 9.94
C GLU A 36 5.12 -13.58 11.05
N SER A 37 5.75 -14.29 11.98
CA SER A 37 5.05 -14.88 13.13
C SER A 37 4.43 -13.84 14.04
N ALA A 38 5.08 -12.70 14.25
CA ALA A 38 4.52 -11.57 15.01
C ALA A 38 3.23 -11.03 14.35
N PHE A 39 3.26 -10.78 13.05
CA PHE A 39 2.09 -10.27 12.34
C PHE A 39 0.96 -11.28 12.27
N LYS A 40 1.27 -12.56 12.06
CA LYS A 40 0.28 -13.63 12.00
C LYS A 40 -0.41 -13.88 13.35
N ALA A 41 0.33 -13.86 14.44
CA ALA A 41 -0.18 -14.25 15.76
C ALA A 41 -0.71 -13.05 16.60
N LEU A 42 -0.05 -11.88 16.53
CA LEU A 42 -0.27 -10.81 17.49
C LEU A 42 -0.65 -9.47 16.87
N LEU A 43 -0.11 -9.14 15.69
CA LEU A 43 -0.22 -7.79 15.11
C LEU A 43 -1.21 -7.70 13.93
N HIS A 44 -2.02 -8.73 13.66
CA HIS A 44 -3.07 -8.69 12.65
C HIS A 44 -4.29 -7.89 13.12
N ASN A 45 -5.08 -7.39 12.19
CA ASN A 45 -6.23 -6.50 12.46
C ASN A 45 -7.37 -7.16 13.29
N GLY A 46 -7.42 -8.49 13.38
CA GLY A 46 -8.38 -9.21 14.22
C GLY A 46 -7.81 -9.66 15.58
N SER A 47 -6.58 -9.27 15.91
CA SER A 47 -5.93 -9.61 17.17
C SER A 47 -6.62 -8.90 18.34
N LYS A 48 -6.64 -9.54 19.50
CA LYS A 48 -7.09 -8.93 20.77
C LYS A 48 -6.27 -7.71 21.20
N TYR A 49 -5.09 -7.53 20.63
CA TYR A 49 -4.21 -6.39 20.88
C TYR A 49 -4.40 -5.25 19.87
N TYR A 50 -5.22 -5.47 18.83
CA TYR A 50 -5.45 -4.46 17.81
C TYR A 50 -6.46 -3.42 18.31
N VAL A 51 -6.04 -2.17 18.32
CA VAL A 51 -6.92 -1.03 18.55
C VAL A 51 -7.18 -0.37 17.19
N SER A 52 -8.45 -0.35 16.78
CA SER A 52 -8.83 0.31 15.52
C SER A 52 -8.68 1.82 15.67
N HIS A 53 -8.16 2.46 14.65
CA HIS A 53 -8.13 3.92 14.54
C HIS A 53 -9.08 4.38 13.44
N TYR A 54 -9.45 5.65 13.48
CA TYR A 54 -10.25 6.24 12.42
C TYR A 54 -9.54 6.14 11.07
N SER A 55 -10.26 5.66 10.08
CA SER A 55 -9.81 5.61 8.68
C SER A 55 -10.96 6.09 7.80
N PRO A 56 -10.75 7.05 6.90
CA PRO A 56 -11.78 7.44 5.94
C PRO A 56 -12.09 6.27 5.00
N SER A 57 -13.30 6.25 4.42
CA SER A 57 -13.57 5.30 3.35
C SER A 57 -12.65 5.56 2.14
N PRO A 58 -12.40 4.56 1.28
CA PRO A 58 -11.58 4.77 0.08
C PRO A 58 -12.08 5.94 -0.79
N GLU A 59 -13.40 6.06 -0.98
CA GLU A 59 -14.00 7.16 -1.73
C GLU A 59 -13.76 8.53 -1.06
N ALA A 60 -13.85 8.59 0.27
CA ALA A 60 -13.57 9.81 1.01
C ALA A 60 -12.09 10.20 0.90
N ALA A 61 -11.19 9.22 1.01
CA ALA A 61 -9.75 9.44 0.83
C ALA A 61 -9.41 9.94 -0.58
N ILE A 62 -10.00 9.33 -1.62
CA ILE A 62 -9.84 9.76 -3.00
C ILE A 62 -10.31 11.21 -3.17
N ARG A 63 -11.51 11.56 -2.69
CA ARG A 63 -12.02 12.93 -2.77
C ARG A 63 -11.11 13.94 -2.07
N LEU A 64 -10.54 13.60 -0.92
CA LEU A 64 -9.58 14.47 -0.22
C LEU A 64 -8.29 14.68 -1.03
N ILE A 65 -7.74 13.61 -1.63
CA ILE A 65 -6.57 13.70 -2.51
C ILE A 65 -6.87 14.60 -3.72
N LYS A 66 -8.03 14.42 -4.35
CA LYS A 66 -8.47 15.24 -5.50
C LYS A 66 -8.68 16.71 -5.11
N ALA A 67 -9.29 16.98 -3.97
CA ALA A 67 -9.48 18.33 -3.45
C ALA A 67 -8.14 19.04 -3.18
N ALA A 68 -7.11 18.29 -2.79
CA ALA A 68 -5.75 18.79 -2.64
C ALA A 68 -4.98 18.97 -3.97
N GLY A 69 -5.61 18.67 -5.12
CA GLY A 69 -4.98 18.72 -6.45
C GLY A 69 -4.07 17.53 -6.77
N GLY A 70 -4.13 16.47 -5.98
CA GLY A 70 -3.35 15.25 -6.15
C GLY A 70 -3.96 14.26 -7.14
N VAL A 71 -3.23 13.16 -7.37
CA VAL A 71 -3.69 11.98 -8.11
C VAL A 71 -3.84 10.80 -7.16
N ALA A 72 -4.94 10.07 -7.28
CA ALA A 72 -5.25 8.92 -6.43
C ALA A 72 -4.98 7.62 -7.19
N VAL A 73 -4.11 6.77 -6.66
CA VAL A 73 -3.80 5.44 -7.20
C VAL A 73 -4.03 4.39 -6.12
N ILE A 74 -4.73 3.31 -6.44
CA ILE A 74 -4.89 2.19 -5.51
C ILE A 74 -3.70 1.25 -5.64
N ALA A 75 -3.00 1.04 -4.54
CA ALA A 75 -1.89 0.12 -4.43
C ALA A 75 -2.39 -1.33 -4.27
N HIS A 76 -1.75 -2.27 -4.95
CA HIS A 76 -1.91 -3.74 -4.87
C HIS A 76 -3.33 -4.25 -4.52
N PRO A 77 -4.39 -3.86 -5.27
CA PRO A 77 -5.78 -4.06 -4.85
C PRO A 77 -6.22 -5.52 -4.81
N TYR A 78 -5.53 -6.42 -5.50
CA TYR A 78 -5.84 -7.86 -5.54
C TYR A 78 -4.80 -8.71 -4.80
N ALA A 79 -3.95 -8.11 -3.98
CA ALA A 79 -3.01 -8.85 -3.15
C ALA A 79 -3.74 -9.65 -2.05
N SER A 80 -4.40 -10.73 -2.44
CA SER A 80 -5.28 -11.57 -1.60
C SER A 80 -4.55 -12.13 -0.36
N GLN A 81 -3.25 -12.34 -0.47
CA GLN A 81 -2.41 -12.78 0.65
C GLN A 81 -2.30 -11.74 1.78
N ARG A 82 -2.62 -10.46 1.50
CA ARG A 82 -2.58 -9.36 2.48
C ARG A 82 -3.93 -9.10 3.16
N GLY A 83 -4.97 -9.82 2.79
CA GLY A 83 -6.29 -9.69 3.37
C GLY A 83 -7.41 -9.52 2.34
N LYS A 84 -8.42 -8.70 2.68
CA LYS A 84 -9.59 -8.50 1.84
C LYS A 84 -9.24 -7.68 0.59
N ILE A 85 -9.50 -8.23 -0.57
CA ILE A 85 -9.33 -7.55 -1.86
C ILE A 85 -10.51 -6.61 -2.17
N ILE A 86 -10.26 -5.65 -3.05
CA ILE A 86 -11.30 -4.79 -3.64
C ILE A 86 -12.02 -5.60 -4.71
N THR A 87 -13.36 -5.61 -4.70
CA THR A 87 -14.13 -6.29 -5.74
C THR A 87 -14.22 -5.43 -7.01
N ALA A 88 -14.46 -6.07 -8.15
CA ALA A 88 -14.58 -5.35 -9.43
C ALA A 88 -15.70 -4.30 -9.39
N GLU A 89 -16.83 -4.60 -8.72
CA GLU A 89 -17.97 -3.71 -8.59
C GLU A 89 -17.63 -2.44 -7.79
N SER A 90 -16.72 -2.55 -6.82
CA SER A 90 -16.29 -1.41 -6.00
C SER A 90 -15.53 -0.34 -6.80
N PHE A 91 -14.95 -0.70 -7.95
CA PHE A 91 -14.22 0.29 -8.76
C PHE A 91 -15.12 1.38 -9.33
N THR A 92 -16.40 1.13 -9.57
CA THR A 92 -17.33 2.15 -10.04
C THR A 92 -17.39 3.33 -9.07
N SER A 93 -17.64 3.08 -7.79
CA SER A 93 -17.72 4.14 -6.77
C SER A 93 -16.38 4.86 -6.55
N LEU A 94 -15.26 4.15 -6.68
CA LEU A 94 -13.93 4.72 -6.56
C LEU A 94 -13.59 5.65 -7.74
N VAL A 95 -13.98 5.26 -8.95
CA VAL A 95 -13.82 6.10 -10.16
C VAL A 95 -14.72 7.33 -10.09
N GLU A 96 -15.97 7.20 -9.65
CA GLU A 96 -16.88 8.33 -9.40
C GLU A 96 -16.33 9.28 -8.32
N ALA A 97 -15.57 8.76 -7.36
CA ALA A 97 -14.86 9.58 -6.37
C ALA A 97 -13.62 10.30 -6.93
N GLY A 98 -13.15 9.92 -8.13
CA GLY A 98 -12.00 10.53 -8.81
C GLY A 98 -10.72 9.71 -8.80
N LEU A 99 -10.81 8.37 -8.73
CA LEU A 99 -9.65 7.48 -8.87
C LEU A 99 -8.94 7.71 -10.21
N ASP A 100 -7.62 7.87 -10.18
CA ASP A 100 -6.81 8.16 -11.38
C ASP A 100 -6.04 6.94 -11.89
N GLY A 101 -5.70 6.01 -11.03
CA GLY A 101 -4.86 4.88 -11.41
C GLY A 101 -5.03 3.67 -10.51
N ILE A 102 -4.46 2.56 -10.97
CA ILE A 102 -4.51 1.27 -10.31
C ILE A 102 -3.16 0.56 -10.48
N GLU A 103 -2.62 0.03 -9.42
CA GLU A 103 -1.42 -0.79 -9.48
C GLU A 103 -1.77 -2.18 -10.00
N VAL A 104 -1.20 -2.53 -11.14
CA VAL A 104 -1.38 -3.81 -11.80
C VAL A 104 -0.15 -4.69 -11.60
N ASP A 105 1.03 -4.11 -11.90
CA ASP A 105 2.28 -4.83 -11.80
C ASP A 105 2.81 -4.81 -10.36
N HIS A 106 2.45 -5.85 -9.64
CA HIS A 106 2.89 -6.08 -8.27
C HIS A 106 3.22 -7.55 -8.07
N ARG A 107 4.20 -7.84 -7.22
CA ARG A 107 4.66 -9.20 -6.89
C ARG A 107 3.55 -10.12 -6.40
N ASP A 108 2.64 -9.58 -5.59
CA ASP A 108 1.55 -10.35 -4.97
C ASP A 108 0.32 -10.50 -5.87
N HIS A 109 0.39 -10.05 -7.13
CA HIS A 109 -0.62 -10.31 -8.14
C HIS A 109 -0.17 -11.45 -9.06
N ASN A 110 -0.97 -12.49 -9.16
CA ASN A 110 -0.79 -13.51 -10.20
C ASN A 110 -1.29 -13.02 -11.57
N GLU A 111 -1.00 -13.75 -12.64
CA GLU A 111 -1.33 -13.35 -14.01
C GLU A 111 -2.83 -13.18 -14.25
N SER A 112 -3.70 -13.97 -13.59
CA SER A 112 -5.15 -13.83 -13.69
C SER A 112 -5.65 -12.55 -13.01
N GLU A 113 -5.06 -12.21 -11.85
CA GLU A 113 -5.34 -10.96 -11.12
C GLU A 113 -4.90 -9.74 -11.93
N LYS A 114 -3.69 -9.76 -12.50
CA LYS A 114 -3.19 -8.71 -13.40
C LYS A 114 -4.11 -8.54 -14.62
N ALA A 115 -4.49 -9.63 -15.26
CA ALA A 115 -5.41 -9.58 -16.41
C ALA A 115 -6.77 -8.98 -16.03
N SER A 116 -7.27 -9.26 -14.84
CA SER A 116 -8.52 -8.69 -14.32
C SER A 116 -8.38 -7.19 -14.03
N LEU A 117 -7.28 -6.78 -13.40
CA LEU A 117 -6.98 -5.37 -13.14
C LEU A 117 -6.77 -4.56 -14.42
N LEU A 118 -6.15 -5.15 -15.45
CA LEU A 118 -6.02 -4.52 -16.77
C LEU A 118 -7.40 -4.25 -17.39
N ARG A 119 -8.34 -5.21 -17.31
CA ARG A 119 -9.70 -4.98 -17.81
C ARG A 119 -10.37 -3.80 -17.08
N VAL A 120 -10.25 -3.73 -15.77
CA VAL A 120 -10.75 -2.60 -14.97
C VAL A 120 -10.09 -1.30 -15.42
N ALA A 121 -8.76 -1.28 -15.53
CA ALA A 121 -8.01 -0.09 -15.94
C ALA A 121 -8.46 0.44 -17.31
N TYR A 122 -8.64 -0.44 -18.29
CA TYR A 122 -9.12 -0.05 -19.63
C TYR A 122 -10.58 0.40 -19.63
N SER A 123 -11.46 -0.28 -18.88
CA SER A 123 -12.88 0.09 -18.82
C SER A 123 -13.13 1.48 -18.26
N TYR A 124 -12.27 1.94 -17.36
CA TYR A 124 -12.41 3.24 -16.68
C TYR A 124 -11.33 4.26 -17.05
N ASP A 125 -10.54 4.00 -18.07
CA ASP A 125 -9.40 4.85 -18.46
C ASP A 125 -8.47 5.19 -17.28
N LEU A 126 -8.20 4.23 -16.38
CA LEU A 126 -7.26 4.42 -15.30
C LEU A 126 -5.82 4.33 -15.79
N ALA A 127 -4.91 5.02 -15.11
CA ALA A 127 -3.48 4.81 -15.31
C ALA A 127 -3.08 3.44 -14.73
N ILE A 128 -2.21 2.74 -15.45
CA ILE A 128 -1.69 1.43 -15.05
C ILE A 128 -0.32 1.65 -14.42
N THR A 129 -0.18 1.30 -13.14
CA THR A 129 1.10 1.44 -12.44
C THR A 129 1.70 0.10 -12.05
N GLY A 130 2.97 0.12 -11.72
CA GLY A 130 3.70 -0.98 -11.12
C GLY A 130 4.68 -0.46 -10.07
N ALA A 131 4.81 -1.18 -8.98
CA ALA A 131 5.75 -0.89 -7.92
C ALA A 131 6.28 -2.16 -7.25
N SER A 132 7.50 -2.07 -6.75
CA SER A 132 8.16 -3.19 -6.07
C SER A 132 7.71 -3.36 -4.64
N ASP A 133 7.08 -2.36 -4.03
CA ASP A 133 6.74 -2.33 -2.61
C ASP A 133 7.98 -2.67 -1.73
N TYR A 134 9.14 -2.15 -2.15
CA TYR A 134 10.44 -2.40 -1.51
C TYR A 134 10.50 -1.77 -0.12
N HIS A 135 10.91 -2.57 0.88
CA HIS A 135 11.00 -2.15 2.27
C HIS A 135 12.33 -2.56 2.92
N GLY A 136 13.42 -2.49 2.15
CA GLY A 136 14.73 -2.91 2.65
C GLY A 136 14.79 -4.40 2.97
N SER A 137 15.63 -4.77 3.92
CA SER A 137 15.83 -6.17 4.34
C SER A 137 14.60 -6.80 5.01
N GLY A 138 13.57 -6.03 5.32
CA GLY A 138 12.33 -6.52 5.95
C GLY A 138 11.40 -7.27 4.99
N LYS A 139 11.66 -7.23 3.68
CA LYS A 139 10.92 -7.95 2.64
C LYS A 139 11.87 -8.54 1.61
N ILE A 140 11.40 -9.59 0.93
CA ILE A 140 12.14 -10.23 -0.17
C ILE A 140 12.03 -9.49 -1.50
N ASN A 141 11.19 -8.43 -1.57
CA ASN A 141 10.98 -7.61 -2.75
C ASN A 141 12.29 -6.92 -3.17
N GLN A 142 12.60 -6.92 -4.44
CA GLN A 142 13.79 -6.25 -4.94
C GLN A 142 13.44 -4.85 -5.45
N LEU A 143 14.35 -3.92 -5.31
CA LEU A 143 14.18 -2.57 -5.85
C LEU A 143 14.02 -2.62 -7.37
N ALA A 144 12.98 -1.96 -7.89
CA ALA A 144 12.65 -1.90 -9.32
C ALA A 144 12.30 -3.25 -9.97
N GLU A 145 11.89 -4.28 -9.23
CA GLU A 145 11.38 -5.53 -9.81
C GLU A 145 10.07 -5.32 -10.59
N ASN A 146 9.30 -4.29 -10.22
CA ASN A 146 8.15 -3.77 -10.97
C ASN A 146 8.25 -2.25 -11.06
N THR A 147 7.86 -1.69 -12.21
CA THR A 147 7.96 -0.25 -12.49
C THR A 147 6.75 0.25 -13.26
N THR A 148 6.51 1.55 -13.20
CA THR A 148 5.47 2.21 -13.99
C THR A 148 6.04 2.68 -15.32
N ALA A 149 5.42 2.32 -16.44
CA ALA A 149 5.82 2.77 -17.77
C ALA A 149 5.69 4.31 -17.90
N LEU A 150 6.61 4.95 -18.64
CA LEU A 150 6.66 6.41 -18.78
C LEU A 150 5.32 7.01 -19.23
N LYS A 151 4.64 6.43 -20.22
CA LYS A 151 3.32 6.89 -20.67
C LYS A 151 2.26 6.89 -19.57
N GLN A 152 2.31 5.92 -18.66
CA GLN A 152 1.37 5.86 -17.55
C GLN A 152 1.68 6.89 -16.47
N TRP A 153 2.97 7.15 -16.25
CA TRP A 153 3.42 8.26 -15.41
C TRP A 153 2.97 9.61 -15.96
N GLU A 154 3.19 9.87 -17.25
CA GLU A 154 2.75 11.10 -17.92
C GLU A 154 1.22 11.28 -17.84
N LYS A 155 0.46 10.17 -17.94
CA LYS A 155 -0.98 10.18 -17.76
C LYS A 155 -1.38 10.62 -16.34
N LEU A 156 -0.71 10.13 -15.31
CA LEU A 156 -0.93 10.56 -13.92
C LEU A 156 -0.52 12.02 -13.73
N GLU A 157 0.65 12.41 -14.20
CA GLU A 157 1.15 13.79 -14.12
C GLU A 157 0.16 14.78 -14.74
N SER A 158 -0.44 14.43 -15.90
CA SER A 158 -1.43 15.27 -16.56
C SER A 158 -2.73 15.48 -15.76
N ARG A 159 -3.05 14.59 -14.84
CA ARG A 159 -4.24 14.63 -13.97
C ARG A 159 -4.03 15.42 -12.68
N ALA A 160 -2.78 15.74 -12.34
CA ALA A 160 -2.46 16.55 -11.17
C ALA A 160 -2.73 18.04 -11.46
N ASN A 161 -3.38 18.74 -10.52
CA ASN A 161 -3.66 20.17 -10.66
C ASN A 161 -2.49 21.04 -10.22
N ASN A 162 -1.63 20.58 -9.31
CA ASN A 162 -0.42 21.27 -8.87
C ASN A 162 0.80 20.65 -9.54
N ARG A 163 1.17 21.18 -10.71
CA ARG A 163 2.08 20.54 -11.68
C ARG A 163 3.56 20.88 -11.49
N ARG A 164 3.99 21.36 -10.37
CA ARG A 164 5.41 21.64 -10.18
C ARG A 164 6.16 20.35 -9.89
N VAL A 165 6.31 19.50 -10.92
CA VAL A 165 7.19 18.33 -10.82
C VAL A 165 8.63 18.83 -10.75
N VAL A 166 9.33 18.49 -9.66
CA VAL A 166 10.76 18.74 -9.56
C VAL A 166 11.46 17.68 -10.39
N ARG A 167 12.01 18.07 -11.52
CA ARG A 167 12.86 17.21 -12.36
C ARG A 167 14.31 17.55 -12.07
N LYS A 168 15.16 16.52 -11.91
CA LYS A 168 16.61 16.68 -11.91
C LYS A 168 17.12 16.97 -13.31
#